data_8eb5c309f93b4273c8edb2c33cb357f7
#
_entry.id   8eb5c309f93b4273c8edb2c33cb357f7
#
_cell.length_a   1.000
_cell.length_b   1.000
_cell.length_c   1.000
_cell.angle_alpha   90.00
_cell.angle_beta   90.00
_cell.angle_gamma   90.00
#
_symmetry.space_group_name_H-M   'P 1'
#
loop_
_entity.id
_entity.type
_entity.pdbx_description
1 polymer ?
#
loop_
_entity_poly.entity_id
_entity_poly.type
_entity_poly.pdbx_seq_one_letter_code
_entity_poly.pdbx_strand_id
1 'polypeptide(L)'
;GTALFTKEEPISVRYGIGIEEHDMEGRVITAEFPEYFVVTVYTPNSQDELKRLAYRMEWEDAFLSYLKGLEQEKPVIFCGDLNVAATEMDIKNAKANEKNAGFTKEEREKFAVIKEKGFVDSFRMLYPDTVTYSWWSYRFQARQRNAGWRLDYFMISESLKDAVADAKIHTEIPVSYTHLTLPTTSRV
;
A
#
# COMPACT_ATOMS: atom_id res chain seq x y z
N GLY A 1 -5.77 -2.26 -12.97
CA GLY A 1 -6.59 -1.13 -12.56
C GLY A 1 -7.00 -1.23 -11.10
N THR A 2 -7.47 -0.14 -10.54
CA THR A 2 -7.94 -0.01 -9.16
C THR A 2 -9.44 0.30 -9.14
N ALA A 3 -10.11 0.04 -8.03
CA ALA A 3 -11.50 0.42 -7.80
C ALA A 3 -11.69 0.82 -6.34
N LEU A 4 -12.59 1.76 -6.09
CA LEU A 4 -12.97 2.20 -4.76
C LEU A 4 -14.50 2.12 -4.63
N PHE A 5 -14.98 1.47 -3.58
CA PHE A 5 -16.40 1.38 -3.23
C PHE A 5 -16.64 2.12 -1.93
N THR A 6 -17.57 3.05 -1.90
CA THR A 6 -17.88 3.89 -0.74
C THR A 6 -19.37 3.82 -0.41
N LYS A 7 -19.72 3.93 0.88
CA LYS A 7 -21.11 4.07 1.33
C LYS A 7 -21.60 5.51 1.21
N GLU A 8 -20.69 6.44 1.44
CA GLU A 8 -20.96 7.88 1.34
C GLU A 8 -20.45 8.39 0.02
N GLU A 9 -21.17 9.30 -0.61
CA GLU A 9 -20.74 9.93 -1.84
C GLU A 9 -19.57 10.88 -1.57
N PRO A 10 -18.43 10.72 -2.25
CA PRO A 10 -17.30 11.62 -2.10
C PRO A 10 -17.61 13.00 -2.70
N ILE A 11 -16.99 14.05 -2.17
CA ILE A 11 -17.10 15.43 -2.68
C ILE A 11 -16.56 15.51 -4.11
N SER A 12 -15.43 14.85 -4.35
CA SER A 12 -14.80 14.77 -5.66
C SER A 12 -14.06 13.45 -5.85
N VAL A 13 -13.86 13.05 -7.11
CA VAL A 13 -13.05 11.89 -7.48
C VAL A 13 -12.04 12.31 -8.54
N ARG A 14 -10.78 11.94 -8.34
CA ARG A 14 -9.68 12.18 -9.29
C ARG A 14 -9.08 10.84 -9.71
N TYR A 15 -8.71 10.71 -10.98
CA TYR A 15 -8.06 9.53 -11.52
C TYR A 15 -6.61 9.87 -11.89
N GLY A 16 -5.67 9.00 -11.46
CA GLY A 16 -4.25 9.24 -11.68
C GLY A 16 -3.63 10.23 -10.69
N ILE A 17 -2.41 10.64 -10.99
CA ILE A 17 -1.63 11.60 -10.21
C ILE A 17 -1.34 12.91 -10.97
N GLY A 18 -1.91 13.05 -12.19
CA GLY A 18 -1.76 14.22 -13.05
C GLY A 18 -0.49 14.21 -13.91
N ILE A 19 0.13 13.04 -14.08
CA ILE A 19 1.29 12.82 -14.95
C ILE A 19 0.90 11.76 -15.98
N GLU A 20 0.77 12.15 -17.24
CA GLU A 20 0.24 11.31 -18.32
C GLU A 20 0.92 9.95 -18.39
N GLU A 21 2.25 9.91 -18.37
CA GLU A 21 3.04 8.66 -18.42
C GLU A 21 2.70 7.70 -17.28
N HIS A 22 2.40 8.21 -16.09
CA HIS A 22 2.08 7.43 -14.91
C HIS A 22 0.61 7.03 -14.81
N ASP A 23 -0.26 7.76 -15.50
CA ASP A 23 -1.72 7.61 -15.41
C ASP A 23 -2.30 6.62 -16.42
N MET A 24 -1.54 6.24 -17.47
CA MET A 24 -1.99 5.34 -18.53
C MET A 24 -2.38 3.93 -18.05
N GLU A 25 -1.88 3.48 -16.92
CA GLU A 25 -2.12 2.12 -16.41
C GLU A 25 -3.27 2.05 -15.38
N GLY A 26 -3.90 3.19 -15.05
CA GLY A 26 -5.08 3.26 -14.15
C GLY A 26 -4.75 2.77 -12.73
N ARG A 27 -3.71 3.31 -12.11
CA ARG A 27 -3.14 2.83 -10.84
C ARG A 27 -3.63 3.56 -9.61
N VAL A 28 -4.19 4.77 -9.76
CA VAL A 28 -4.55 5.64 -8.63
C VAL A 28 -5.96 6.19 -8.82
N ILE A 29 -6.77 6.11 -7.77
CA ILE A 29 -8.04 6.82 -7.64
C ILE A 29 -8.02 7.54 -6.29
N THR A 30 -8.32 8.84 -6.30
CA THR A 30 -8.46 9.66 -5.10
C THR A 30 -9.90 10.07 -4.92
N ALA A 31 -10.50 9.76 -3.79
CA ALA A 31 -11.80 10.24 -3.37
C ALA A 31 -11.63 11.27 -2.24
N GLU A 32 -12.27 12.41 -2.38
CA GLU A 32 -12.28 13.48 -1.39
C GLU A 32 -13.50 13.34 -0.48
N PHE A 33 -13.26 13.34 0.82
CA PHE A 33 -14.28 13.44 1.85
C PHE A 33 -14.13 14.77 2.63
N PRO A 34 -15.11 15.15 3.46
CA PRO A 34 -15.05 16.44 4.18
C PRO A 34 -13.76 16.65 4.98
N GLU A 35 -13.25 15.61 5.62
CA GLU A 35 -12.12 15.72 6.57
C GLU A 35 -10.83 15.06 6.10
N TYR A 36 -10.85 14.24 5.03
CA TYR A 36 -9.69 13.48 4.55
C TYR A 36 -9.82 13.11 3.08
N PHE A 37 -8.70 12.70 2.49
CA PHE A 37 -8.67 12.01 1.20
C PHE A 37 -8.49 10.50 1.41
N VAL A 38 -9.16 9.69 0.58
CA VAL A 38 -8.88 8.26 0.42
C VAL A 38 -8.29 8.02 -0.95
N VAL A 39 -7.12 7.43 -0.99
CA VAL A 39 -6.40 7.10 -2.23
C VAL A 39 -6.25 5.59 -2.33
N THR A 40 -6.83 4.97 -3.36
CA THR A 40 -6.50 3.58 -3.67
C THR A 40 -5.39 3.53 -4.70
N VAL A 41 -4.42 2.64 -4.49
CA VAL A 41 -3.20 2.58 -5.29
C VAL A 41 -2.82 1.14 -5.63
N TYR A 42 -2.30 0.96 -6.84
CA TYR A 42 -1.61 -0.25 -7.27
C TYR A 42 -0.23 0.13 -7.79
N THR A 43 0.77 0.07 -6.93
CA THR A 43 2.15 0.43 -7.27
C THR A 43 2.71 -0.47 -8.39
N PRO A 44 3.42 0.08 -9.38
CA PRO A 44 4.05 -0.73 -10.43
C PRO A 44 4.93 -1.84 -9.85
N ASN A 45 4.76 -3.07 -10.33
CA ASN A 45 5.66 -4.17 -10.00
C ASN A 45 6.96 -4.03 -10.80
N SER A 46 8.12 -4.30 -10.18
CA SER A 46 9.43 -4.22 -10.84
C SER A 46 9.64 -5.33 -11.87
N GLN A 47 8.79 -6.35 -11.89
CA GLN A 47 8.79 -7.52 -12.77
C GLN A 47 10.02 -8.44 -12.62
N ASP A 48 9.98 -9.56 -13.33
CA ASP A 48 11.10 -10.48 -13.38
C ASP A 48 12.35 -9.79 -13.93
N GLU A 49 13.50 -10.13 -13.37
CA GLU A 49 14.78 -9.49 -13.71
C GLU A 49 14.84 -7.98 -13.46
N LEU A 50 13.88 -7.46 -12.67
CA LEU A 50 13.79 -6.04 -12.31
C LEU A 50 13.68 -5.08 -13.51
N LYS A 51 13.08 -5.53 -14.61
CA LYS A 51 12.99 -4.77 -15.88
C LYS A 51 12.31 -3.42 -15.73
N ARG A 52 11.44 -3.26 -14.75
CA ARG A 52 10.71 -2.01 -14.48
C ARG A 52 11.15 -1.31 -13.19
N LEU A 53 12.24 -1.73 -12.56
CA LEU A 53 12.68 -1.14 -11.29
C LEU A 53 12.93 0.37 -11.42
N ALA A 54 13.66 0.81 -12.46
CA ALA A 54 13.93 2.23 -12.68
C ALA A 54 12.63 3.05 -12.82
N TYR A 55 11.70 2.62 -13.67
CA TYR A 55 10.39 3.24 -13.83
C TYR A 55 9.62 3.29 -12.49
N ARG A 56 9.63 2.20 -11.74
CA ARG A 56 8.99 2.15 -10.43
C ARG A 56 9.55 3.19 -9.47
N MET A 57 10.87 3.37 -9.44
CA MET A 57 11.50 4.37 -8.56
C MET A 57 11.05 5.80 -8.89
N GLU A 58 10.96 6.14 -10.17
CA GLU A 58 10.45 7.44 -10.64
C GLU A 58 8.96 7.60 -10.32
N TRP A 59 8.17 6.55 -10.53
CA TRP A 59 6.75 6.53 -10.24
C TRP A 59 6.47 6.75 -8.74
N GLU A 60 7.23 6.10 -7.85
CA GLU A 60 7.08 6.25 -6.40
C GLU A 60 7.43 7.66 -5.90
N ASP A 61 8.44 8.30 -6.50
CA ASP A 61 8.77 9.71 -6.20
C ASP A 61 7.62 10.66 -6.61
N ALA A 62 7.06 10.43 -7.79
CA ALA A 62 5.91 11.19 -8.28
C ALA A 62 4.66 10.96 -7.42
N PHE A 63 4.40 9.72 -7.04
CA PHE A 63 3.28 9.37 -6.18
C PHE A 63 3.41 9.98 -4.77
N LEU A 64 4.60 9.92 -4.17
CA LEU A 64 4.84 10.57 -2.88
C LEU A 64 4.64 12.09 -2.97
N SER A 65 5.10 12.73 -4.02
CA SER A 65 4.90 14.16 -4.27
C SER A 65 3.40 14.49 -4.38
N TYR A 66 2.64 13.66 -5.07
CA TYR A 66 1.20 13.77 -5.19
C TYR A 66 0.50 13.67 -3.83
N LEU A 67 0.84 12.65 -3.02
CA LEU A 67 0.29 12.48 -1.67
C LEU A 67 0.60 13.67 -0.77
N LYS A 68 1.82 14.21 -0.84
CA LYS A 68 2.22 15.39 -0.07
C LYS A 68 1.49 16.67 -0.53
N GLY A 69 1.12 16.76 -1.80
CA GLY A 69 0.25 17.80 -2.31
C GLY A 69 -1.15 17.75 -1.71
N LEU A 70 -1.77 16.56 -1.69
CA LEU A 70 -3.08 16.35 -1.05
C LEU A 70 -3.05 16.67 0.45
N GLU A 71 -1.95 16.28 1.13
CA GLU A 71 -1.80 16.48 2.57
C GLU A 71 -1.70 17.95 2.99
N GLN A 72 -1.41 18.88 2.06
CA GLN A 72 -1.48 20.31 2.32
C GLN A 72 -2.93 20.79 2.52
N GLU A 73 -3.90 20.07 1.98
CA GLU A 73 -5.32 20.41 2.07
C GLU A 73 -6.00 19.66 3.21
N LYS A 74 -5.83 18.33 3.26
CA LYS A 74 -6.46 17.44 4.25
C LYS A 74 -5.57 16.23 4.51
N PRO A 75 -5.71 15.57 5.67
CA PRO A 75 -5.07 14.28 5.91
C PRO A 75 -5.38 13.25 4.82
N VAL A 76 -4.44 12.35 4.57
CA VAL A 76 -4.53 11.34 3.52
C VAL A 76 -4.52 9.94 4.12
N ILE A 77 -5.43 9.10 3.67
CA ILE A 77 -5.41 7.65 3.84
C ILE A 77 -5.15 7.06 2.46
N PHE A 78 -4.07 6.30 2.29
CA PHE A 78 -3.88 5.57 1.04
C PHE A 78 -3.71 4.07 1.29
N CYS A 79 -4.28 3.27 0.41
CA CYS A 79 -4.34 1.83 0.58
C CYS A 79 -4.27 1.09 -0.75
N GLY A 80 -3.81 -0.14 -0.69
CA GLY A 80 -3.73 -1.05 -1.83
C GLY A 80 -2.45 -1.86 -1.84
N ASP A 81 -2.16 -2.44 -3.00
CA ASP A 81 -0.97 -3.22 -3.24
C ASP A 81 0.22 -2.29 -3.54
N LEU A 82 1.12 -2.17 -2.57
CA LEU A 82 2.33 -1.37 -2.72
C LEU A 82 3.48 -2.17 -3.35
N ASN A 83 3.25 -3.46 -3.67
CA ASN A 83 4.25 -4.33 -4.29
C ASN A 83 5.63 -4.32 -3.59
N VAL A 84 5.64 -4.17 -2.26
CA VAL A 84 6.87 -4.22 -1.44
C VAL A 84 6.59 -4.83 -0.08
N ALA A 85 7.42 -5.77 0.33
CA ALA A 85 7.52 -6.19 1.71
C ALA A 85 8.52 -5.24 2.41
N ALA A 86 8.03 -4.42 3.34
CA ALA A 86 8.81 -3.31 3.88
C ALA A 86 10.01 -3.76 4.73
N THR A 87 9.86 -4.89 5.43
CA THR A 87 10.87 -5.44 6.33
C THR A 87 10.99 -6.96 6.19
N GLU A 88 11.99 -7.56 6.83
CA GLU A 88 12.14 -9.02 6.89
C GLU A 88 10.95 -9.73 7.56
N MET A 89 10.20 -9.06 8.41
CA MET A 89 8.98 -9.59 9.03
C MET A 89 7.81 -9.70 8.03
N ASP A 90 7.87 -8.92 6.97
CA ASP A 90 6.80 -8.81 5.97
C ASP A 90 6.94 -9.82 4.83
N ILE A 91 7.93 -10.71 4.91
CA ILE A 91 8.20 -11.72 3.89
C ILE A 91 8.76 -13.01 4.51
N LYS A 92 8.29 -14.15 4.03
CA LYS A 92 8.93 -15.43 4.30
C LYS A 92 10.21 -15.59 3.46
N ASN A 93 11.28 -16.11 4.06
CA ASN A 93 12.56 -16.33 3.38
C ASN A 93 13.20 -15.03 2.83
N ALA A 94 13.27 -13.99 3.62
CA ALA A 94 13.79 -12.67 3.26
C ALA A 94 15.12 -12.73 2.51
N LYS A 95 16.14 -13.43 3.05
CA LYS A 95 17.48 -13.56 2.44
C LYS A 95 17.46 -14.09 1.01
N ALA A 96 16.56 -15.02 0.70
CA ALA A 96 16.46 -15.60 -0.65
C ALA A 96 15.79 -14.66 -1.66
N ASN A 97 15.15 -13.60 -1.17
CA ASN A 97 14.34 -12.67 -1.97
C ASN A 97 14.93 -11.25 -2.10
N GLU A 98 16.09 -10.97 -1.52
CA GLU A 98 16.71 -9.62 -1.52
C GLU A 98 16.94 -9.01 -2.92
N LYS A 99 16.97 -9.87 -3.96
CA LYS A 99 17.14 -9.43 -5.36
C LYS A 99 15.89 -9.62 -6.20
N ASN A 100 14.76 -9.98 -5.57
CA ASN A 100 13.50 -10.22 -6.27
C ASN A 100 12.61 -8.98 -6.17
N ALA A 101 11.80 -8.76 -7.20
CA ALA A 101 10.77 -7.73 -7.22
C ALA A 101 9.89 -7.82 -5.97
N GLY A 102 9.65 -6.68 -5.32
CA GLY A 102 8.90 -6.58 -4.06
C GLY A 102 9.76 -6.68 -2.79
N PHE A 103 11.07 -6.98 -2.89
CA PHE A 103 11.95 -7.00 -1.72
C PHE A 103 13.38 -6.50 -2.02
N THR A 104 13.60 -5.79 -3.10
CA THR A 104 14.90 -5.16 -3.37
C THR A 104 15.20 -4.08 -2.34
N LYS A 105 16.48 -3.72 -2.24
CA LYS A 105 16.91 -2.63 -1.36
C LYS A 105 16.25 -1.32 -1.75
N GLU A 106 16.21 -1.03 -3.03
CA GLU A 106 15.66 0.20 -3.60
C GLU A 106 14.16 0.36 -3.28
N GLU A 107 13.38 -0.71 -3.44
CA GLU A 107 11.95 -0.71 -3.12
C GLU A 107 11.69 -0.47 -1.63
N ARG A 108 12.47 -1.11 -0.76
CA ARG A 108 12.37 -0.93 0.70
C ARG A 108 12.80 0.47 1.15
N GLU A 109 13.82 1.05 0.51
CA GLU A 109 14.25 2.42 0.77
C GLU A 109 13.18 3.43 0.37
N LYS A 110 12.47 3.24 -0.75
CA LYS A 110 11.34 4.08 -1.13
C LYS A 110 10.20 4.00 -0.10
N PHE A 111 9.87 2.80 0.37
CA PHE A 111 8.87 2.66 1.44
C PHE A 111 9.32 3.36 2.74
N ALA A 112 10.60 3.28 3.09
CA ALA A 112 11.14 3.99 4.24
C ALA A 112 11.01 5.51 4.09
N VAL A 113 11.29 6.06 2.90
CA VAL A 113 11.10 7.49 2.60
C VAL A 113 9.64 7.92 2.76
N ILE A 114 8.67 7.11 2.33
CA ILE A 114 7.24 7.39 2.56
C ILE A 114 6.95 7.58 4.05
N LYS A 115 7.50 6.71 4.91
CA LYS A 115 7.36 6.82 6.37
C LYS A 115 8.06 8.04 6.94
N GLU A 116 9.27 8.34 6.50
CA GLU A 116 10.04 9.52 6.92
C GLU A 116 9.32 10.83 6.55
N LYS A 117 8.53 10.81 5.49
CA LYS A 117 7.70 11.95 5.05
C LYS A 117 6.38 12.09 5.80
N GLY A 118 6.15 11.31 6.87
CA GLY A 118 5.03 11.47 7.78
C GLY A 118 3.82 10.56 7.50
N PHE A 119 4.02 9.49 6.72
CA PHE A 119 2.99 8.46 6.58
C PHE A 119 3.27 7.26 7.50
N VAL A 120 2.23 6.71 8.07
CA VAL A 120 2.29 5.64 9.05
C VAL A 120 1.63 4.39 8.51
N ASP A 121 2.32 3.26 8.61
CA ASP A 121 1.75 1.93 8.40
C ASP A 121 0.82 1.60 9.57
N SER A 122 -0.49 1.67 9.36
CA SER A 122 -1.50 1.51 10.41
C SER A 122 -1.45 0.13 11.06
N PHE A 123 -1.21 -0.92 10.28
CA PHE A 123 -1.07 -2.28 10.82
C PHE A 123 0.17 -2.42 11.70
N ARG A 124 1.33 -1.98 11.21
CA ARG A 124 2.59 -2.10 11.95
C ARG A 124 2.63 -1.20 13.18
N MET A 125 1.91 -0.07 13.15
CA MET A 125 1.73 0.80 14.31
C MET A 125 1.01 0.08 15.47
N LEU A 126 -0.07 -0.65 15.15
CA LEU A 126 -0.86 -1.36 16.17
C LEU A 126 -0.27 -2.72 16.55
N TYR A 127 0.37 -3.39 15.62
CA TYR A 127 0.90 -4.75 15.75
C TYR A 127 2.38 -4.82 15.37
N PRO A 128 3.28 -4.20 16.16
CA PRO A 128 4.69 -4.03 15.80
C PRO A 128 5.44 -5.34 15.57
N ASP A 129 5.08 -6.39 16.30
CA ASP A 129 5.80 -7.68 16.29
C ASP A 129 5.04 -8.81 15.56
N THR A 130 3.85 -8.51 15.01
CA THR A 130 3.00 -9.53 14.38
C THR A 130 3.48 -9.86 12.97
N VAL A 131 3.84 -11.13 12.75
CA VAL A 131 4.15 -11.65 11.42
C VAL A 131 2.89 -12.17 10.76
N THR A 132 2.47 -11.51 9.70
CA THR A 132 1.33 -11.92 8.88
C THR A 132 1.54 -11.46 7.45
N TYR A 133 0.84 -12.09 6.51
CA TYR A 133 1.01 -11.85 5.09
C TYR A 133 -0.34 -11.54 4.43
N SER A 134 -0.31 -10.79 3.35
CA SER A 134 -1.50 -10.47 2.53
C SER A 134 -1.52 -11.20 1.20
N TRP A 135 -0.37 -11.73 0.76
CA TRP A 135 -0.23 -12.40 -0.53
C TRP A 135 0.60 -13.67 -0.44
N TRP A 136 0.24 -14.71 -1.24
CA TRP A 136 0.96 -15.96 -1.43
C TRP A 136 0.99 -16.33 -2.90
N SER A 137 2.14 -16.75 -3.40
CA SER A 137 2.25 -17.30 -4.74
C SER A 137 1.37 -18.54 -4.91
N TYR A 138 0.78 -18.71 -6.09
CA TYR A 138 0.10 -19.96 -6.46
C TYR A 138 1.06 -21.14 -6.62
N ARG A 139 2.35 -20.88 -6.83
CA ARG A 139 3.36 -21.89 -7.06
C ARG A 139 3.77 -22.55 -5.76
N PHE A 140 4.13 -23.84 -5.85
CA PHE A 140 4.76 -24.61 -4.78
C PHE A 140 3.95 -24.66 -3.46
N GLN A 141 2.64 -24.60 -3.51
CA GLN A 141 1.77 -24.64 -2.32
C GLN A 141 2.18 -23.59 -1.26
N ALA A 142 2.56 -22.39 -1.72
CA ALA A 142 3.09 -21.34 -0.85
C ALA A 142 2.14 -20.98 0.31
N ARG A 143 0.81 -20.94 0.08
CA ARG A 143 -0.18 -20.67 1.12
C ARG A 143 -0.22 -21.75 2.20
N GLN A 144 -0.16 -23.04 1.83
CA GLN A 144 -0.15 -24.15 2.80
C GLN A 144 1.09 -24.14 3.69
N ARG A 145 2.23 -23.70 3.16
CA ARG A 145 3.50 -23.55 3.87
C ARG A 145 3.66 -22.20 4.55
N ASN A 146 2.64 -21.34 4.47
CA ASN A 146 2.67 -19.95 4.90
C ASN A 146 3.91 -19.18 4.40
N ALA A 147 4.30 -19.44 3.14
CA ALA A 147 5.40 -18.74 2.47
C ALA A 147 4.83 -17.49 1.76
N GLY A 148 4.43 -16.51 2.55
CA GLY A 148 3.72 -15.31 2.11
C GLY A 148 4.56 -14.05 2.18
N TRP A 149 3.93 -12.98 1.69
CA TRP A 149 4.43 -11.62 1.65
C TRP A 149 3.32 -10.67 2.13
N ARG A 150 3.67 -9.61 2.85
CA ARG A 150 2.77 -8.50 3.11
C ARG A 150 3.06 -7.40 2.11
N LEU A 151 2.19 -7.24 1.12
CA LEU A 151 2.32 -6.31 0.00
C LEU A 151 1.24 -5.23 0.02
N ASP A 152 0.14 -5.49 0.73
CA ASP A 152 -1.02 -4.61 0.84
C ASP A 152 -0.95 -3.84 2.15
N TYR A 153 -1.22 -2.54 2.07
CA TYR A 153 -1.08 -1.62 3.19
C TYR A 153 -2.27 -0.67 3.28
N PHE A 154 -2.51 -0.19 4.50
CA PHE A 154 -3.20 1.04 4.79
C PHE A 154 -2.22 2.01 5.45
N MET A 155 -1.85 3.02 4.70
CA MET A 155 -0.98 4.09 5.15
C MET A 155 -1.81 5.33 5.44
N ILE A 156 -1.49 6.01 6.52
CA ILE A 156 -2.23 7.19 6.97
C ILE A 156 -1.28 8.36 7.22
N SER A 157 -1.76 9.58 7.03
CA SER A 157 -1.08 10.77 7.57
C SER A 157 -0.87 10.65 9.06
N GLU A 158 0.25 11.12 9.58
CA GLU A 158 0.58 11.05 11.01
C GLU A 158 -0.49 11.68 11.91
N SER A 159 -1.16 12.72 11.44
CA SER A 159 -2.27 13.38 12.14
C SER A 159 -3.48 12.48 12.41
N LEU A 160 -3.62 11.37 11.69
CA LEU A 160 -4.72 10.42 11.86
C LEU A 160 -4.40 9.25 12.82
N LYS A 161 -3.23 9.19 13.41
CA LYS A 161 -2.81 8.07 14.27
C LYS A 161 -3.83 7.73 15.35
N ASP A 162 -4.31 8.76 16.06
CA ASP A 162 -5.22 8.58 17.20
C ASP A 162 -6.65 8.21 16.76
N ALA A 163 -6.97 8.35 15.48
CA ALA A 163 -8.26 7.98 14.91
C ALA A 163 -8.33 6.52 14.46
N VAL A 164 -7.20 5.81 14.41
CA VAL A 164 -7.15 4.40 14.01
C VAL A 164 -7.54 3.50 15.16
N ALA A 165 -8.71 2.88 15.07
CA ALA A 165 -9.19 1.95 16.08
C ALA A 165 -8.60 0.54 15.94
N ASP A 166 -8.41 0.06 14.70
CA ASP A 166 -7.88 -1.28 14.41
C ASP A 166 -7.38 -1.35 12.96
N ALA A 167 -6.55 -2.37 12.66
CA ALA A 167 -6.12 -2.72 11.30
C ALA A 167 -6.00 -4.24 11.19
N LYS A 168 -6.68 -4.84 10.21
CA LYS A 168 -6.75 -6.31 10.06
C LYS A 168 -6.32 -6.76 8.68
N ILE A 169 -5.63 -7.88 8.63
CA ILE A 169 -5.34 -8.63 7.41
C ILE A 169 -6.16 -9.93 7.47
N HIS A 170 -7.13 -10.06 6.55
CA HIS A 170 -8.06 -11.19 6.47
C HIS A 170 -7.42 -12.40 5.78
N THR A 171 -6.53 -13.09 6.50
CA THR A 171 -5.82 -14.26 5.98
C THR A 171 -6.70 -15.48 5.79
N GLU A 172 -7.85 -15.53 6.44
CA GLU A 172 -8.85 -16.61 6.37
C GLU A 172 -9.64 -16.61 5.07
N ILE A 173 -9.71 -15.49 4.34
CA ILE A 173 -10.44 -15.41 3.07
C ILE A 173 -9.63 -16.10 1.98
N PRO A 174 -10.12 -17.21 1.38
CA PRO A 174 -9.36 -17.99 0.42
C PRO A 174 -9.44 -17.40 -1.00
N VAL A 175 -8.92 -16.19 -1.18
CA VAL A 175 -8.76 -15.56 -2.49
C VAL A 175 -7.28 -15.52 -2.86
N SER A 176 -7.00 -15.38 -4.13
CA SER A 176 -5.62 -15.22 -4.62
C SER A 176 -4.97 -13.94 -4.11
N TYR A 177 -5.78 -12.96 -3.79
CA TYR A 177 -5.44 -11.73 -3.11
C TYR A 177 -6.21 -11.66 -1.80
N THR A 178 -5.51 -11.36 -0.71
CA THR A 178 -6.12 -11.04 0.57
C THR A 178 -6.34 -9.53 0.59
N HIS A 179 -7.59 -9.11 0.59
CA HIS A 179 -7.90 -7.69 0.69
C HIS A 179 -7.66 -7.19 2.12
N LEU A 180 -6.95 -6.08 2.23
CA LEU A 180 -6.84 -5.35 3.47
C LEU A 180 -8.08 -4.47 3.61
N THR A 181 -8.77 -4.56 4.73
CA THR A 181 -9.83 -3.62 5.09
C THR A 181 -9.47 -2.91 6.39
N LEU A 182 -9.61 -1.60 6.44
CA LEU A 182 -9.72 -0.89 7.70
C LEU A 182 -11.18 -0.99 8.15
N PRO A 183 -11.47 -1.53 9.34
CA PRO A 183 -12.75 -1.27 9.96
C PRO A 183 -12.78 0.21 10.30
N THR A 184 -13.41 1.00 9.45
CA THR A 184 -13.77 2.36 9.77
C THR A 184 -14.96 2.32 10.73
N THR A 185 -14.71 2.25 12.01
CA THR A 185 -15.67 2.75 12.99
C THR A 185 -15.37 4.22 13.17
N SER A 186 -15.85 5.05 12.25
CA SER A 186 -16.07 6.44 12.56
C SER A 186 -17.20 6.49 13.59
N ARG A 187 -16.86 6.65 14.84
CA ARG A 187 -17.72 7.35 15.79
C ARG A 187 -17.09 8.73 15.97
N VAL A 188 -17.65 9.68 15.25
CA VAL A 188 -17.71 11.04 15.72
C VAL A 188 -18.72 11.08 16.86
#